data_6271ce7df3229ad9097d63bf832aac06
#
_entry.id   6271ce7df3229ad9097d63bf832aac06
#
_cell.length_a   1.000
_cell.length_b   1.000
_cell.length_c   1.000
_cell.angle_alpha   90.00
_cell.angle_beta   90.00
_cell.angle_gamma   90.00
#
_symmetry.space_group_name_H-M   'P 1'
#
loop_
_entity.id
_entity.type
_entity.pdbx_description
1 polymer ?
#
loop_
_entity_poly.entity_id
_entity_poly.type
_entity_poly.pdbx_seq_one_letter_code
_entity_poly.pdbx_strand_id
1 'polypeptide(L)'
;MSIHPEMVALVGEIDFDPDALHAKYLAEREKRLRPNGARQYGGVKAEFSRYVEDPYVDPGFTREPVFDEVEFAIIGGGFGGLLMGARLREAGFEKIRVVESAGDFGGTWYWNRYPGAMCDVESYCYLPLLEELGYMPKHKYSFAPEILEHSRRIARHYRLYDDALLQTAITELRWDEK
;
A
#
# COMPACT_ATOMS: atom_id res chain seq x y z
N MET A 1 -11.74 -18.89 27.10
CA MET A 1 -10.34 -18.39 27.06
C MET A 1 -10.09 -17.58 28.32
N SER A 2 -9.29 -18.05 29.25
CA SER A 2 -9.02 -17.27 30.47
C SER A 2 -8.16 -16.04 30.10
N ILE A 3 -8.62 -14.87 30.49
CA ILE A 3 -7.86 -13.64 30.33
C ILE A 3 -6.62 -13.71 31.19
N HIS A 4 -5.45 -13.37 30.62
CA HIS A 4 -4.19 -13.42 31.38
C HIS A 4 -4.26 -12.48 32.60
N PRO A 5 -3.83 -12.89 33.79
CA PRO A 5 -3.93 -12.08 35.00
C PRO A 5 -3.37 -10.65 34.88
N GLU A 6 -2.30 -10.47 34.11
CA GLU A 6 -1.72 -9.14 33.84
C GLU A 6 -2.66 -8.23 33.02
N MET A 7 -3.47 -8.81 32.14
CA MET A 7 -4.48 -8.05 31.40
C MET A 7 -5.61 -7.58 32.32
N VAL A 8 -6.03 -8.42 33.27
CA VAL A 8 -7.06 -8.04 34.25
C VAL A 8 -6.56 -6.90 35.15
N ALA A 9 -5.28 -6.90 35.50
CA ALA A 9 -4.66 -5.80 36.27
C ALA A 9 -4.61 -4.46 35.49
N LEU A 10 -4.55 -4.53 34.17
CA LEU A 10 -4.51 -3.33 33.30
C LEU A 10 -5.90 -2.77 32.99
N VAL A 11 -6.89 -3.61 32.77
CA VAL A 11 -8.22 -3.19 32.30
C VAL A 11 -9.31 -3.16 33.41
N GLY A 12 -8.99 -3.64 34.61
CA GLY A 12 -9.94 -3.73 35.73
C GLY A 12 -10.92 -4.89 35.59
N GLU A 13 -11.97 -4.89 36.44
CA GLU A 13 -13.05 -5.88 36.34
C GLU A 13 -13.81 -5.72 35.03
N ILE A 14 -14.00 -6.85 34.35
CA ILE A 14 -14.72 -6.92 33.08
C ILE A 14 -16.19 -7.21 33.41
N ASP A 15 -17.09 -6.38 32.92
CA ASP A 15 -18.54 -6.48 33.15
C ASP A 15 -19.28 -7.37 32.14
N PHE A 16 -18.54 -8.08 31.26
CA PHE A 16 -19.09 -9.00 30.26
C PHE A 16 -18.36 -10.35 30.27
N ASP A 17 -19.04 -11.40 29.75
CA ASP A 17 -18.46 -12.72 29.52
C ASP A 17 -17.69 -12.75 28.19
N PRO A 18 -16.34 -12.87 28.19
CA PRO A 18 -15.54 -12.90 26.98
C PRO A 18 -15.86 -14.07 26.04
N ASP A 19 -16.20 -15.24 26.61
CA ASP A 19 -16.52 -16.43 25.81
C ASP A 19 -17.89 -16.26 25.12
N ALA A 20 -18.86 -15.73 25.83
CA ALA A 20 -20.16 -15.38 25.24
C ALA A 20 -20.03 -14.31 24.14
N LEU A 21 -19.18 -13.30 24.35
CA LEU A 21 -18.90 -12.27 23.35
C LEU A 21 -18.20 -12.85 22.13
N HIS A 22 -17.22 -13.72 22.32
CA HIS A 22 -16.53 -14.42 21.25
C HIS A 22 -17.50 -15.28 20.41
N ALA A 23 -18.36 -16.06 21.09
CA ALA A 23 -19.40 -16.84 20.42
C ALA A 23 -20.34 -15.96 19.60
N LYS A 24 -20.72 -14.80 20.11
CA LYS A 24 -21.52 -13.81 19.39
C LYS A 24 -20.80 -13.31 18.11
N TYR A 25 -19.51 -12.98 18.21
CA TYR A 25 -18.72 -12.56 17.04
C TYR A 25 -18.64 -13.66 15.97
N LEU A 26 -18.44 -14.91 16.38
CA LEU A 26 -18.45 -16.05 15.45
C LEU A 26 -19.82 -16.21 14.77
N ALA A 27 -20.91 -16.14 15.50
CA ALA A 27 -22.26 -16.24 14.94
C ALA A 27 -22.57 -15.10 13.98
N GLU A 28 -22.15 -13.87 14.28
CA GLU A 28 -22.31 -12.72 13.39
C GLU A 28 -21.41 -12.83 12.13
N ARG A 29 -20.22 -13.37 12.27
CA ARG A 29 -19.33 -13.66 11.13
C ARG A 29 -19.98 -14.67 10.18
N GLU A 30 -20.51 -15.80 10.69
CA GLU A 30 -21.13 -16.85 9.89
C GLU A 30 -22.31 -16.31 9.03
N LYS A 31 -23.08 -15.36 9.54
CA LYS A 31 -24.15 -14.71 8.76
C LYS A 31 -23.64 -13.96 7.52
N ARG A 32 -22.38 -13.53 7.53
CA ARG A 32 -21.77 -12.75 6.44
C ARG A 32 -20.96 -13.61 5.49
N LEU A 33 -20.59 -14.82 5.88
CA LEU A 33 -19.84 -15.73 5.02
C LEU A 33 -20.75 -16.26 3.92
N ARG A 34 -20.28 -16.13 2.67
CA ARG A 34 -20.95 -16.70 1.51
C ARG A 34 -20.31 -18.05 1.16
N PRO A 35 -21.09 -19.04 0.67
CA PRO A 35 -20.55 -20.36 0.28
C PRO A 35 -19.45 -20.29 -0.78
N ASN A 36 -19.43 -19.24 -1.62
CA ASN A 36 -18.43 -19.04 -2.65
C ASN A 36 -17.15 -18.31 -2.14
N GLY A 37 -17.10 -17.91 -0.85
CA GLY A 37 -15.93 -17.29 -0.21
C GLY A 37 -15.37 -16.12 -1.02
N ALA A 38 -14.05 -16.11 -1.26
CA ALA A 38 -13.38 -15.07 -2.02
C ALA A 38 -13.83 -14.99 -3.50
N ARG A 39 -14.43 -16.02 -4.05
CA ARG A 39 -14.98 -16.01 -5.41
C ARG A 39 -16.18 -15.07 -5.61
N GLN A 40 -16.76 -14.56 -4.52
CA GLN A 40 -17.78 -13.51 -4.59
C GLN A 40 -17.22 -12.19 -5.15
N TYR A 41 -15.93 -11.96 -4.99
CA TYR A 41 -15.23 -10.80 -5.56
C TYR A 41 -14.81 -11.19 -6.99
N GLY A 42 -15.67 -10.92 -7.94
CA GLY A 42 -15.36 -11.11 -9.36
C GLY A 42 -14.23 -10.17 -9.77
N GLY A 43 -13.29 -10.67 -10.58
CA GLY A 43 -12.34 -9.79 -11.26
C GLY A 43 -13.06 -8.85 -12.23
N VAL A 44 -12.41 -7.74 -12.58
CA VAL A 44 -12.90 -6.79 -13.57
C VAL A 44 -12.96 -7.49 -14.93
N LYS A 45 -14.18 -7.75 -15.44
CA LYS A 45 -14.42 -8.52 -16.68
C LYS A 45 -15.49 -7.84 -17.53
N ALA A 46 -15.55 -8.22 -18.79
CA ALA A 46 -16.56 -7.75 -19.77
C ALA A 46 -16.69 -6.24 -19.82
N GLU A 47 -17.84 -5.68 -19.48
CA GLU A 47 -18.15 -4.25 -19.52
C GLU A 47 -17.24 -3.39 -18.63
N PHE A 48 -16.60 -3.99 -17.62
CA PHE A 48 -15.66 -3.32 -16.72
C PHE A 48 -14.20 -3.51 -17.12
N SER A 49 -13.88 -4.23 -18.20
CA SER A 49 -12.49 -4.52 -18.62
C SER A 49 -11.63 -3.26 -18.82
N ARG A 50 -12.24 -2.14 -19.21
CA ARG A 50 -11.57 -0.83 -19.34
C ARG A 50 -10.90 -0.34 -18.06
N TYR A 51 -11.33 -0.82 -16.89
CA TYR A 51 -10.74 -0.45 -15.60
C TYR A 51 -9.48 -1.25 -15.24
N VAL A 52 -9.10 -2.21 -16.07
CA VAL A 52 -7.81 -2.93 -15.95
C VAL A 52 -6.68 -2.11 -16.57
N GLU A 53 -7.00 -1.26 -17.54
CA GLU A 53 -6.04 -0.40 -18.22
C GLU A 53 -5.70 0.81 -17.35
N ASP A 54 -4.46 1.26 -17.43
CA ASP A 54 -4.02 2.49 -16.77
C ASP A 54 -4.33 3.69 -17.70
N PRO A 55 -5.29 4.56 -17.34
CA PRO A 55 -5.66 5.69 -18.19
C PRO A 55 -4.68 6.87 -18.10
N TYR A 56 -3.64 6.77 -17.27
CA TYR A 56 -2.69 7.85 -16.99
C TYR A 56 -1.34 7.65 -17.65
N VAL A 57 -1.19 6.61 -18.44
CA VAL A 57 0.03 6.27 -19.18
C VAL A 57 -0.18 6.32 -20.67
N ASP A 58 0.92 6.41 -21.42
CA ASP A 58 0.90 6.24 -22.86
C ASP A 58 0.62 4.76 -23.19
N PRO A 59 -0.48 4.43 -23.91
CA PRO A 59 -0.78 3.06 -24.29
C PRO A 59 0.26 2.44 -25.24
N GLY A 60 1.10 3.26 -25.86
CA GLY A 60 2.21 2.81 -26.71
C GLY A 60 3.53 2.61 -26.00
N PHE A 61 3.57 2.71 -24.67
CA PHE A 61 4.83 2.57 -23.92
C PHE A 61 5.49 1.20 -24.14
N THR A 62 6.74 1.25 -24.52
CA THR A 62 7.64 0.08 -24.60
C THR A 62 9.00 0.44 -24.04
N ARG A 63 9.73 -0.54 -23.52
CA ARG A 63 11.13 -0.39 -23.16
C ARG A 63 11.88 -1.67 -23.44
N GLU A 64 13.19 -1.57 -23.55
CA GLU A 64 14.07 -2.72 -23.64
C GLU A 64 14.02 -3.57 -22.37
N PRO A 65 14.13 -4.90 -22.47
CA PRO A 65 14.24 -5.78 -21.31
C PRO A 65 15.42 -5.40 -20.41
N VAL A 66 15.20 -5.45 -19.10
CA VAL A 66 16.24 -5.20 -18.09
C VAL A 66 16.60 -6.52 -17.42
N PHE A 67 17.90 -6.84 -17.38
CA PHE A 67 18.47 -7.99 -16.69
C PHE A 67 19.51 -7.46 -15.71
N ASP A 68 19.23 -7.52 -14.44
CA ASP A 68 20.13 -7.01 -13.40
C ASP A 68 20.07 -7.85 -12.13
N GLU A 69 21.04 -7.61 -11.25
CA GLU A 69 21.12 -8.17 -9.90
C GLU A 69 21.13 -7.01 -8.91
N VAL A 70 20.24 -7.07 -7.95
CA VAL A 70 20.09 -6.05 -6.90
C VAL A 70 20.09 -6.70 -5.52
N GLU A 71 20.45 -5.93 -4.50
CA GLU A 71 20.42 -6.41 -3.11
C GLU A 71 18.96 -6.44 -2.59
N PHE A 72 18.14 -5.51 -3.04
CA PHE A 72 16.73 -5.41 -2.64
C PHE A 72 15.83 -5.16 -3.83
N ALA A 73 14.85 -6.02 -4.02
CA ALA A 73 13.76 -5.83 -4.95
C ALA A 73 12.48 -5.48 -4.17
N ILE A 74 11.93 -4.31 -4.43
CA ILE A 74 10.72 -3.78 -3.78
C ILE A 74 9.56 -3.91 -4.77
N ILE A 75 8.49 -4.59 -4.38
CA ILE A 75 7.29 -4.75 -5.20
C ILE A 75 6.23 -3.76 -4.75
N GLY A 76 5.89 -2.84 -5.64
CA GLY A 76 4.91 -1.80 -5.42
C GLY A 76 5.50 -0.43 -5.09
N GLY A 77 4.98 0.61 -5.74
CA GLY A 77 5.37 2.02 -5.60
C GLY A 77 4.43 2.86 -4.74
N GLY A 78 3.61 2.22 -3.88
CA GLY A 78 2.82 2.90 -2.85
C GLY A 78 3.66 3.31 -1.64
N PHE A 79 3.02 3.78 -0.57
CA PHE A 79 3.74 4.22 0.65
C PHE A 79 4.67 3.14 1.22
N GLY A 80 4.28 1.86 1.20
CA GLY A 80 5.13 0.78 1.66
C GLY A 80 6.46 0.70 0.90
N GLY A 81 6.39 0.72 -0.43
CA GLY A 81 7.59 0.70 -1.29
C GLY A 81 8.42 1.98 -1.17
N LEU A 82 7.78 3.13 -1.11
CA LEU A 82 8.44 4.42 -0.91
C LEU A 82 9.20 4.48 0.42
N LEU A 83 8.56 4.02 1.51
CA LEU A 83 9.18 3.98 2.83
C LEU A 83 10.35 2.99 2.87
N MET A 84 10.18 1.80 2.30
CA MET A 84 11.26 0.81 2.22
C MET A 84 12.44 1.38 1.44
N GLY A 85 12.19 1.94 0.26
CA GLY A 85 13.24 2.56 -0.56
C GLY A 85 13.95 3.71 0.15
N ALA A 86 13.21 4.59 0.83
CA ALA A 86 13.77 5.68 1.61
C ALA A 86 14.69 5.17 2.73
N ARG A 87 14.23 4.22 3.53
CA ARG A 87 15.02 3.68 4.65
C ARG A 87 16.23 2.86 4.18
N LEU A 88 16.14 2.17 3.06
CA LEU A 88 17.31 1.51 2.45
C LEU A 88 18.36 2.53 1.98
N ARG A 89 17.93 3.64 1.35
CA ARG A 89 18.84 4.73 0.96
C ARG A 89 19.52 5.36 2.18
N GLU A 90 18.78 5.65 3.24
CA GLU A 90 19.34 6.16 4.49
C GLU A 90 20.33 5.19 5.14
N ALA A 91 20.10 3.89 5.00
CA ALA A 91 21.01 2.83 5.46
C ALA A 91 22.23 2.63 4.55
N GLY A 92 22.32 3.36 3.42
CA GLY A 92 23.47 3.33 2.52
C GLY A 92 23.40 2.27 1.41
N PHE A 93 22.23 1.64 1.20
CA PHE A 93 22.05 0.69 0.10
C PHE A 93 21.77 1.41 -1.22
N GLU A 94 22.60 1.15 -2.21
CA GLU A 94 22.51 1.76 -3.54
C GLU A 94 21.87 0.81 -4.59
N LYS A 95 22.04 -0.51 -4.42
CA LYS A 95 21.54 -1.52 -5.36
C LYS A 95 20.14 -1.97 -4.99
N ILE A 96 19.16 -1.11 -5.25
CA ILE A 96 17.75 -1.40 -5.06
C ILE A 96 17.00 -1.36 -6.39
N ARG A 97 15.86 -2.03 -6.47
CA ARG A 97 14.95 -1.99 -7.61
C ARG A 97 13.52 -1.89 -7.11
N VAL A 98 12.78 -0.89 -7.57
CA VAL A 98 11.35 -0.79 -7.33
C VAL A 98 10.60 -1.21 -8.58
N VAL A 99 9.70 -2.17 -8.47
CA VAL A 99 8.85 -2.63 -9.57
C VAL A 99 7.41 -2.25 -9.27
N GLU A 100 6.81 -1.42 -10.14
CA GLU A 100 5.46 -0.91 -9.97
C GLU A 100 4.65 -1.10 -11.26
N SER A 101 3.45 -1.62 -11.13
CA SER A 101 2.53 -1.85 -12.24
C SER A 101 1.92 -0.57 -12.81
N ALA A 102 1.77 0.44 -11.98
CA ALA A 102 1.30 1.77 -12.38
C ALA A 102 2.37 2.57 -13.12
N GLY A 103 1.94 3.63 -13.79
CA GLY A 103 2.82 4.55 -14.51
C GLY A 103 3.65 5.47 -13.62
N ASP A 104 3.39 5.48 -12.29
CA ASP A 104 4.09 6.35 -11.35
C ASP A 104 3.97 5.82 -9.92
N PHE A 105 4.77 6.37 -9.02
CA PHE A 105 4.61 6.18 -7.58
C PHE A 105 3.29 6.76 -7.09
N GLY A 106 2.74 6.18 -6.00
CA GLY A 106 1.55 6.71 -5.35
C GLY A 106 0.58 5.63 -4.86
N GLY A 107 0.64 4.42 -5.43
CA GLY A 107 -0.21 3.31 -5.02
C GLY A 107 -1.71 3.68 -5.03
N THR A 108 -2.37 3.58 -3.88
CA THR A 108 -3.79 3.97 -3.72
C THR A 108 -4.10 5.34 -4.32
N TRP A 109 -3.22 6.33 -4.15
CA TRP A 109 -3.44 7.71 -4.59
C TRP A 109 -3.10 7.93 -6.06
N TYR A 110 -2.38 7.02 -6.66
CA TYR A 110 -2.22 6.97 -8.12
C TYR A 110 -3.52 6.55 -8.80
N TRP A 111 -4.20 5.55 -8.26
CA TRP A 111 -5.41 4.98 -8.85
C TRP A 111 -6.70 5.73 -8.48
N ASN A 112 -6.80 6.28 -7.26
CA ASN A 112 -8.00 6.95 -6.76
C ASN A 112 -7.95 8.45 -7.00
N ARG A 113 -8.26 8.87 -8.22
CA ARG A 113 -8.24 10.27 -8.67
C ARG A 113 -9.65 10.83 -8.96
N TYR A 114 -10.67 10.26 -8.36
CA TYR A 114 -12.03 10.77 -8.51
C TYR A 114 -12.22 12.10 -7.77
N PRO A 115 -13.20 12.95 -8.19
CA PRO A 115 -13.48 14.22 -7.52
C PRO A 115 -13.83 14.03 -6.04
N GLY A 116 -13.16 14.78 -5.17
CA GLY A 116 -13.37 14.69 -3.72
C GLY A 116 -12.62 13.56 -3.02
N ALA A 117 -11.80 12.77 -3.73
CA ALA A 117 -10.93 11.77 -3.10
C ALA A 117 -9.98 12.45 -2.09
N MET A 118 -9.99 11.95 -0.85
CA MET A 118 -9.19 12.50 0.25
C MET A 118 -8.94 11.42 1.30
N CYS A 119 -7.96 11.63 2.18
CA CYS A 119 -7.79 10.74 3.33
C CYS A 119 -8.80 11.09 4.44
N ASP A 120 -9.20 10.07 5.20
CA ASP A 120 -10.07 10.16 6.38
C ASP A 120 -9.29 10.13 7.70
N VAL A 121 -7.96 10.11 7.58
CA VAL A 121 -7.00 10.24 8.69
C VAL A 121 -6.32 11.60 8.61
N GLU A 122 -5.98 12.17 9.75
CA GLU A 122 -5.27 13.45 9.82
C GLU A 122 -3.94 13.38 9.05
N SER A 123 -3.72 14.37 8.19
CA SER A 123 -2.63 14.36 7.21
C SER A 123 -1.23 14.18 7.82
N TYR A 124 -0.99 14.78 8.97
CA TYR A 124 0.30 14.68 9.67
C TYR A 124 0.55 13.32 10.33
N CYS A 125 -0.49 12.48 10.46
CA CYS A 125 -0.36 11.08 10.85
C CYS A 125 -0.29 10.16 9.64
N TYR A 126 -0.96 10.54 8.55
CA TYR A 126 -1.12 9.70 7.37
C TYR A 126 0.02 9.82 6.37
N LEU A 127 0.48 11.05 6.08
CA LEU A 127 1.57 11.27 5.13
C LEU A 127 2.91 10.96 5.80
N PRO A 128 3.69 10.03 5.25
CA PRO A 128 4.98 9.66 5.85
C PRO A 128 6.09 10.65 5.51
N LEU A 129 7.17 10.65 6.32
CA LEU A 129 8.42 11.37 6.06
C LEU A 129 8.24 12.89 5.93
N LEU A 130 7.29 13.45 6.68
CA LEU A 130 7.03 14.90 6.66
C LEU A 130 8.22 15.72 7.18
N GLU A 131 8.84 15.24 8.26
CA GLU A 131 9.98 15.90 8.89
C GLU A 131 11.23 15.83 8.00
N GLU A 132 11.52 14.64 7.45
CA GLU A 132 12.66 14.41 6.56
C GLU A 132 12.58 15.26 5.29
N LEU A 133 11.36 15.50 4.81
CA LEU A 133 11.11 16.29 3.59
C LEU A 133 10.85 17.78 3.89
N GLY A 134 10.77 18.17 5.15
CA GLY A 134 10.42 19.55 5.55
C GLY A 134 9.06 19.99 4.99
N TYR A 135 8.09 19.07 4.91
CA TYR A 135 6.79 19.35 4.32
C TYR A 135 5.68 19.39 5.35
N MET A 136 4.85 20.42 5.29
CA MET A 136 3.64 20.56 6.09
C MET A 136 2.42 20.42 5.18
N PRO A 137 1.50 19.47 5.46
CA PRO A 137 0.24 19.34 4.72
C PRO A 137 -0.62 20.59 4.80
N LYS A 138 -1.32 20.90 3.71
CA LYS A 138 -2.15 22.11 3.61
C LYS A 138 -3.48 22.00 4.34
N HIS A 139 -3.96 20.77 4.51
CA HIS A 139 -5.26 20.49 5.12
C HIS A 139 -5.13 19.45 6.21
N LYS A 140 -6.03 19.51 7.21
CA LYS A 140 -6.14 18.48 8.24
C LYS A 140 -6.37 17.09 7.64
N TYR A 141 -7.16 17.03 6.57
CA TYR A 141 -7.42 15.84 5.74
C TYR A 141 -7.04 16.19 4.31
N SER A 142 -5.90 15.70 3.85
CA SER A 142 -5.38 16.02 2.53
C SER A 142 -6.19 15.36 1.42
N PHE A 143 -6.36 16.09 0.33
CA PHE A 143 -6.96 15.58 -0.89
C PHE A 143 -5.97 14.71 -1.68
N ALA A 144 -6.51 13.80 -2.48
CA ALA A 144 -5.73 12.86 -3.30
C ALA A 144 -4.60 13.51 -4.12
N PRO A 145 -4.77 14.66 -4.78
CA PRO A 145 -3.69 15.30 -5.51
C PRO A 145 -2.49 15.69 -4.64
N GLU A 146 -2.73 16.15 -3.42
CA GLU A 146 -1.66 16.50 -2.48
C GLU A 146 -0.91 15.26 -2.02
N ILE A 147 -1.63 14.17 -1.73
CA ILE A 147 -1.04 12.91 -1.26
C ILE A 147 -0.23 12.24 -2.39
N LEU A 148 -0.75 12.26 -3.61
CA LEU A 148 -0.03 11.76 -4.78
C LEU A 148 1.26 12.56 -5.03
N GLU A 149 1.19 13.89 -4.95
CA GLU A 149 2.37 14.72 -5.12
C GLU A 149 3.38 14.52 -3.96
N HIS A 150 2.89 14.24 -2.76
CA HIS A 150 3.77 13.87 -1.64
C HIS A 150 4.50 12.55 -1.91
N SER A 151 3.84 11.54 -2.45
CA SER A 151 4.46 10.29 -2.88
C SER A 151 5.60 10.53 -3.88
N ARG A 152 5.34 11.35 -4.88
CA ARG A 152 6.35 11.78 -5.88
C ARG A 152 7.50 12.54 -5.25
N ARG A 153 7.23 13.37 -4.25
CA ARG A 153 8.25 14.12 -3.51
C ARG A 153 9.19 13.17 -2.77
N ILE A 154 8.67 12.14 -2.11
CA ILE A 154 9.46 11.08 -1.48
C ILE A 154 10.34 10.39 -2.53
N ALA A 155 9.73 9.94 -3.63
CA ALA A 155 10.46 9.23 -4.68
C ALA A 155 11.61 10.05 -5.28
N ARG A 156 11.38 11.36 -5.50
CA ARG A 156 12.44 12.28 -5.98
C ARG A 156 13.52 12.51 -4.93
N HIS A 157 13.15 12.78 -3.69
CA HIS A 157 14.09 13.07 -2.61
C HIS A 157 15.09 11.92 -2.39
N TYR A 158 14.59 10.70 -2.39
CA TYR A 158 15.39 9.49 -2.20
C TYR A 158 15.89 8.87 -3.51
N ARG A 159 15.73 9.56 -4.66
CA ARG A 159 16.17 9.13 -5.99
C ARG A 159 15.66 7.74 -6.38
N LEU A 160 14.43 7.42 -5.99
CA LEU A 160 13.84 6.10 -6.28
C LEU A 160 13.42 5.95 -7.74
N TYR A 161 13.22 7.05 -8.47
CA TYR A 161 12.95 7.00 -9.91
C TYR A 161 14.09 6.42 -10.72
N ASP A 162 15.35 6.60 -10.27
CA ASP A 162 16.54 6.08 -10.96
C ASP A 162 16.53 4.55 -11.01
N ASP A 163 15.87 3.92 -10.03
CA ASP A 163 15.81 2.47 -9.84
C ASP A 163 14.42 1.89 -10.05
N ALA A 164 13.47 2.67 -10.55
CA ALA A 164 12.10 2.24 -10.74
C ALA A 164 11.86 1.60 -12.10
N LEU A 165 11.22 0.45 -12.10
CA LEU A 165 10.58 -0.16 -13.27
C LEU A 165 9.07 0.07 -13.14
N LEU A 166 8.61 1.21 -13.65
CA LEU A 166 7.19 1.56 -13.73
C LEU A 166 6.52 0.81 -14.87
N GLN A 167 5.19 0.74 -14.89
CA GLN A 167 4.39 0.01 -15.87
C GLN A 167 4.85 -1.45 -16.03
N THR A 168 5.21 -2.08 -14.91
CA THR A 168 5.77 -3.43 -14.87
C THR A 168 5.07 -4.27 -13.82
N ALA A 169 4.30 -5.24 -14.27
CA ALA A 169 3.64 -6.19 -13.39
C ALA A 169 4.58 -7.39 -13.11
N ILE A 170 4.68 -7.79 -11.86
CA ILE A 170 5.36 -9.03 -11.47
C ILE A 170 4.46 -10.20 -11.85
N THR A 171 5.00 -11.14 -12.62
CA THR A 171 4.31 -12.35 -13.03
C THR A 171 4.79 -13.59 -12.30
N GLU A 172 6.02 -13.58 -11.81
CA GLU A 172 6.60 -14.72 -11.11
C GLU A 172 7.67 -14.28 -10.12
N LEU A 173 7.70 -14.97 -8.97
CA LEU A 173 8.78 -14.92 -7.99
C LEU A 173 9.21 -16.34 -7.70
N ARG A 174 10.53 -16.60 -7.76
CA ARG A 174 11.12 -17.89 -7.40
C ARG A 174 12.17 -17.67 -6.32
N TRP A 175 12.05 -18.45 -5.26
CA TRP A 175 13.09 -18.54 -4.24
C TRP A 175 14.15 -19.57 -4.65
N ASP A 176 15.42 -19.22 -4.48
CA ASP A 176 16.55 -20.13 -4.66
C ASP A 176 17.32 -20.21 -3.33
N GLU A 177 17.49 -21.42 -2.82
CA GLU A 177 18.18 -21.68 -1.53
C GLU A 177 19.71 -21.89 -1.69
N LYS A 178 20.32 -21.48 -2.77
CA LYS A 178 21.76 -21.60 -2.97
C LYS A 178 22.57 -20.62 -2.15
#